data_d32399159c1a99ba1204376882fc8c4d
#
_entry.id   d32399159c1a99ba1204376882fc8c4d
#
_cell.length_a   1.000
_cell.length_b   1.000
_cell.length_c   1.000
_cell.angle_alpha   90.00
_cell.angle_beta   90.00
_cell.angle_gamma   90.00
#
_symmetry.space_group_name_H-M   'P 1'
#
loop_
_entity.id
_entity.type
_entity.pdbx_description
1 polymer ?
#
loop_
_entity_poly.entity_id
_entity_poly.type
_entity_poly.pdbx_seq_one_letter_code
_entity_poly.pdbx_strand_id
1 'polypeptide(L)'
;MGKIVQTAGRNTLGEFAPEFAHFNDDVLFGENWNNQDIDVKTRSIITVVALMASGITDSSLKYHLQNAKNHGVTQKKIAAVITHAAFYAGWPKAWAVFNLAKEVWETGEGDLPYEEEAMRAHAKEMVFPIGAPNDGFAQYFSGRSFLAPISTSQVGIFNVTFEPGCRNNWHIHHAKSGGGQILVCVAGRGYYQVEGKEAVEMKPGDCINIPAEVKHWHGAAPDEWFSHLAIEVPGENSSNEWLEPVSDEEYRKLK
;
A
#
# COMPACT_ATOMS: atom_id res chain seq x y z
N MET A 1 -5.81 -8.86 -2.68
CA MET A 1 -5.29 -10.04 -1.92
C MET A 1 -6.05 -11.29 -2.34
N GLY A 2 -5.34 -12.43 -2.50
CA GLY A 2 -6.00 -13.71 -2.76
C GLY A 2 -6.92 -14.13 -1.60
N LYS A 3 -7.91 -14.96 -1.89
CA LYS A 3 -8.82 -15.52 -0.88
C LYS A 3 -8.03 -16.31 0.15
N ILE A 4 -8.28 -16.06 1.45
CA ILE A 4 -7.70 -16.86 2.54
C ILE A 4 -8.35 -18.24 2.52
N VAL A 5 -7.50 -19.26 2.48
CA VAL A 5 -7.91 -20.68 2.53
C VAL A 5 -7.15 -21.35 3.67
N GLN A 6 -7.83 -22.07 4.52
CA GLN A 6 -7.26 -22.87 5.61
C GLN A 6 -7.75 -24.31 5.53
N THR A 7 -6.86 -25.24 5.80
CA THR A 7 -7.14 -26.67 5.81
C THR A 7 -6.61 -27.37 7.09
N ALA A 8 -6.05 -26.59 8.02
CA ALA A 8 -5.44 -27.13 9.23
C ALA A 8 -6.44 -27.90 10.11
N GLY A 9 -7.68 -27.43 10.17
CA GLY A 9 -8.75 -28.13 10.89
C GLY A 9 -8.98 -29.54 10.35
N ARG A 10 -9.17 -29.67 9.04
CA ARG A 10 -9.34 -30.98 8.38
C ARG A 10 -8.11 -31.85 8.51
N ASN A 11 -6.94 -31.30 8.29
CA ASN A 11 -5.70 -32.06 8.29
C ASN A 11 -5.34 -32.61 9.68
N THR A 12 -5.70 -31.89 10.75
CA THR A 12 -5.32 -32.25 12.12
C THR A 12 -6.43 -32.95 12.88
N LEU A 13 -7.68 -32.55 12.69
CA LEU A 13 -8.82 -32.97 13.50
C LEU A 13 -9.99 -33.53 12.69
N GLY A 14 -9.88 -33.62 11.34
CA GLY A 14 -10.99 -33.91 10.47
C GLY A 14 -11.71 -35.23 10.79
N GLU A 15 -10.99 -36.29 11.17
CA GLU A 15 -11.57 -37.58 11.58
C GLU A 15 -12.07 -37.56 13.04
N PHE A 16 -11.38 -36.81 13.91
CA PHE A 16 -11.69 -36.76 15.35
C PHE A 16 -12.81 -35.75 15.67
N ALA A 17 -12.83 -34.60 14.99
CA ALA A 17 -13.79 -33.53 15.23
C ALA A 17 -14.19 -32.84 13.91
N PRO A 18 -14.95 -33.56 13.03
CA PRO A 18 -15.24 -33.05 11.68
C PRO A 18 -16.05 -31.74 11.66
N GLU A 19 -16.97 -31.58 12.61
CA GLU A 19 -17.75 -30.34 12.73
C GLU A 19 -16.87 -29.15 13.11
N PHE A 20 -15.96 -29.34 14.07
CA PHE A 20 -14.99 -28.30 14.44
C PHE A 20 -14.08 -27.95 13.26
N ALA A 21 -13.59 -28.94 12.53
CA ALA A 21 -12.76 -28.74 11.35
C ALA A 21 -13.49 -27.93 10.27
N HIS A 22 -14.79 -28.23 10.03
CA HIS A 22 -15.64 -27.47 9.13
C HIS A 22 -15.79 -26.02 9.58
N PHE A 23 -16.14 -25.77 10.85
CA PHE A 23 -16.27 -24.40 11.34
C PHE A 23 -14.95 -23.62 11.28
N ASN A 24 -13.83 -24.27 11.58
CA ASN A 24 -12.52 -23.63 11.47
C ASN A 24 -12.17 -23.27 10.03
N ASP A 25 -12.22 -24.26 9.12
CA ASP A 25 -11.67 -24.09 7.78
C ASP A 25 -12.63 -23.34 6.85
N ASP A 26 -13.93 -23.68 6.88
CA ASP A 26 -14.90 -23.14 5.93
C ASP A 26 -15.56 -21.87 6.44
N VAL A 27 -16.00 -21.84 7.71
CA VAL A 27 -16.75 -20.71 8.24
C VAL A 27 -15.81 -19.61 8.74
N LEU A 28 -14.90 -19.95 9.67
CA LEU A 28 -13.99 -18.95 10.23
C LEU A 28 -13.06 -18.38 9.14
N PHE A 29 -12.25 -19.24 8.54
CA PHE A 29 -11.27 -18.77 7.53
C PHE A 29 -11.88 -18.62 6.13
N GLY A 30 -12.78 -19.50 5.72
CA GLY A 30 -13.38 -19.48 4.38
C GLY A 30 -14.38 -18.35 4.15
N GLU A 31 -15.14 -17.96 5.18
CA GLU A 31 -16.17 -16.92 5.10
C GLU A 31 -15.78 -15.67 5.89
N ASN A 32 -15.63 -15.79 7.23
CA ASN A 32 -15.44 -14.62 8.09
C ASN A 32 -14.14 -13.86 7.79
N TRP A 33 -13.02 -14.55 7.62
CA TRP A 33 -11.74 -13.90 7.29
C TRP A 33 -11.72 -13.31 5.87
N ASN A 34 -12.60 -13.74 4.99
CA ASN A 34 -12.74 -13.22 3.63
C ASN A 34 -13.85 -12.16 3.47
N ASN A 35 -14.57 -11.83 4.55
CA ASN A 35 -15.53 -10.73 4.54
C ASN A 35 -14.80 -9.39 4.44
N GLN A 36 -15.22 -8.52 3.52
CA GLN A 36 -14.54 -7.28 3.15
C GLN A 36 -14.92 -6.06 4.02
N ASP A 37 -15.83 -6.23 5.00
CA ASP A 37 -16.22 -5.13 5.91
C ASP A 37 -15.06 -4.67 6.81
N ILE A 38 -14.12 -5.58 7.09
CA ILE A 38 -12.87 -5.30 7.81
C ILE A 38 -11.72 -5.91 7.02
N ASP A 39 -10.70 -5.11 6.72
CA ASP A 39 -9.51 -5.60 6.01
C ASP A 39 -8.73 -6.66 6.84
N VAL A 40 -8.00 -7.51 6.15
CA VAL A 40 -7.29 -8.65 6.77
C VAL A 40 -6.22 -8.22 7.77
N LYS A 41 -5.60 -7.07 7.57
CA LYS A 41 -4.59 -6.49 8.47
C LYS A 41 -5.25 -6.11 9.80
N THR A 42 -6.38 -5.43 9.74
CA THR A 42 -7.20 -5.07 10.90
C THR A 42 -7.72 -6.30 11.62
N ARG A 43 -8.21 -7.34 10.90
CA ARG A 43 -8.63 -8.62 11.50
C ARG A 43 -7.50 -9.27 12.29
N SER A 44 -6.30 -9.30 11.71
CA SER A 44 -5.12 -9.86 12.40
C SER A 44 -4.79 -9.12 13.69
N ILE A 45 -4.86 -7.78 13.68
CA ILE A 45 -4.64 -6.96 14.87
C ILE A 45 -5.71 -7.26 15.94
N ILE A 46 -6.99 -7.29 15.55
CA ILE A 46 -8.11 -7.61 16.47
C ILE A 46 -7.90 -8.99 17.09
N THR A 47 -7.52 -9.99 16.29
CA THR A 47 -7.28 -11.36 16.77
C THR A 47 -6.14 -11.40 17.78
N VAL A 48 -5.00 -10.74 17.49
CA VAL A 48 -3.87 -10.67 18.43
C VAL A 48 -4.29 -10.00 19.76
N VAL A 49 -5.01 -8.88 19.69
CA VAL A 49 -5.49 -8.17 20.88
C VAL A 49 -6.49 -9.02 21.67
N ALA A 50 -7.42 -9.70 21.00
CA ALA A 50 -8.39 -10.58 21.65
C ALA A 50 -7.71 -11.74 22.39
N LEU A 51 -6.75 -12.42 21.76
CA LEU A 51 -5.99 -13.50 22.37
C LEU A 51 -5.17 -13.02 23.57
N MET A 52 -4.46 -11.89 23.42
CA MET A 52 -3.73 -11.25 24.52
C MET A 52 -4.66 -10.93 25.69
N ALA A 53 -5.80 -10.30 25.43
CA ALA A 53 -6.77 -9.93 26.47
C ALA A 53 -7.33 -11.17 27.18
N SER A 54 -7.56 -12.26 26.44
CA SER A 54 -8.00 -13.55 27.00
C SER A 54 -6.91 -14.33 27.76
N GLY A 55 -5.65 -13.84 27.74
CA GLY A 55 -4.53 -14.50 28.42
C GLY A 55 -3.92 -15.68 27.66
N ILE A 56 -4.23 -15.82 26.38
CA ILE A 56 -3.60 -16.79 25.49
C ILE A 56 -2.28 -16.19 25.02
N THR A 57 -1.16 -16.73 25.52
CA THR A 57 0.19 -16.20 25.28
C THR A 57 1.18 -17.32 24.91
N ASP A 58 0.68 -18.36 24.26
CA ASP A 58 1.41 -19.54 23.83
C ASP A 58 1.64 -19.56 22.30
N SER A 59 1.91 -20.73 21.76
CA SER A 59 2.13 -20.95 20.32
C SER A 59 0.95 -20.54 19.44
N SER A 60 -0.29 -20.55 20.00
CA SER A 60 -1.48 -20.11 19.25
C SER A 60 -1.39 -18.62 18.94
N LEU A 61 -0.99 -17.81 19.96
CA LEU A 61 -0.77 -16.38 19.72
C LEU A 61 0.42 -16.13 18.79
N LYS A 62 1.51 -16.91 18.90
CA LYS A 62 2.65 -16.78 17.99
C LYS A 62 2.24 -17.00 16.54
N TYR A 63 1.38 -18.00 16.27
CA TYR A 63 0.82 -18.21 14.93
C TYR A 63 0.04 -16.99 14.41
N HIS A 64 -0.78 -16.36 15.26
CA HIS A 64 -1.53 -15.17 14.86
C HIS A 64 -0.65 -13.92 14.72
N LEU A 65 0.44 -13.80 15.48
CA LEU A 65 1.46 -12.76 15.27
C LEU A 65 2.16 -12.95 13.90
N GLN A 66 2.51 -14.21 13.54
CA GLN A 66 3.07 -14.51 12.22
C GLN A 66 2.09 -14.16 11.09
N ASN A 67 0.80 -14.49 11.26
CA ASN A 67 -0.22 -14.09 10.29
C ASN A 67 -0.37 -12.58 10.20
N ALA A 68 -0.32 -11.86 11.33
CA ALA A 68 -0.36 -10.41 11.34
C ALA A 68 0.81 -9.81 10.53
N LYS A 69 2.04 -10.36 10.70
CA LYS A 69 3.21 -10.00 9.90
C LYS A 69 2.98 -10.28 8.42
N ASN A 70 2.52 -11.48 8.05
CA ASN A 70 2.24 -11.89 6.68
C ASN A 70 1.14 -11.03 6.01
N HIS A 71 0.22 -10.47 6.80
CA HIS A 71 -0.82 -9.55 6.35
C HIS A 71 -0.39 -8.08 6.41
N GLY A 72 0.91 -7.80 6.59
CA GLY A 72 1.48 -6.47 6.50
C GLY A 72 1.36 -5.62 7.77
N VAL A 73 1.25 -6.24 8.94
CA VAL A 73 1.42 -5.51 10.21
C VAL A 73 2.89 -5.34 10.50
N THR A 74 3.38 -4.10 10.51
CA THR A 74 4.79 -3.79 10.77
C THR A 74 5.15 -3.99 12.24
N GLN A 75 6.45 -4.19 12.53
CA GLN A 75 6.98 -4.26 13.89
C GLN A 75 6.59 -3.02 14.72
N LYS A 76 6.71 -1.83 14.13
CA LYS A 76 6.32 -0.56 14.78
C LYS A 76 4.84 -0.55 15.13
N LYS A 77 3.98 -1.01 14.21
CA LYS A 77 2.53 -1.03 14.40
C LYS A 77 2.11 -2.05 15.46
N ILE A 78 2.65 -3.28 15.41
CA ILE A 78 2.31 -4.29 16.43
C ILE A 78 2.81 -3.90 17.82
N ALA A 79 3.99 -3.28 17.91
CA ALA A 79 4.51 -2.77 19.18
C ALA A 79 3.59 -1.69 19.77
N ALA A 80 3.13 -0.74 18.95
CA ALA A 80 2.18 0.28 19.41
C ALA A 80 0.83 -0.32 19.84
N VAL A 81 0.33 -1.32 19.11
CA VAL A 81 -0.92 -2.04 19.44
C VAL A 81 -0.80 -2.77 20.78
N ILE A 82 0.27 -3.56 20.97
CA ILE A 82 0.51 -4.29 22.23
C ILE A 82 0.67 -3.30 23.39
N THR A 83 1.43 -2.21 23.20
CA THR A 83 1.60 -1.17 24.21
C THR A 83 0.26 -0.55 24.61
N HIS A 84 -0.57 -0.17 23.63
CA HIS A 84 -1.90 0.36 23.90
C HIS A 84 -2.77 -0.66 24.65
N ALA A 85 -2.82 -1.90 24.17
CA ALA A 85 -3.59 -2.97 24.78
C ALA A 85 -3.15 -3.30 26.21
N ALA A 86 -1.88 -3.06 26.57
CA ALA A 86 -1.36 -3.30 27.92
C ALA A 86 -2.09 -2.51 29.02
N PHE A 87 -2.56 -1.29 28.69
CA PHE A 87 -3.34 -0.47 29.62
C PHE A 87 -4.73 -1.05 29.94
N TYR A 88 -5.27 -1.89 29.08
CA TYR A 88 -6.61 -2.50 29.22
C TYR A 88 -6.54 -3.99 29.59
N ALA A 89 -5.54 -4.72 29.12
CA ALA A 89 -5.40 -6.17 29.33
C ALA A 89 -4.37 -6.56 30.39
N GLY A 90 -3.51 -5.62 30.79
CA GLY A 90 -2.48 -5.80 31.83
C GLY A 90 -1.07 -6.03 31.30
N TRP A 91 -0.09 -5.44 31.97
CA TRP A 91 1.33 -5.45 31.62
C TRP A 91 1.97 -6.86 31.54
N PRO A 92 1.68 -7.81 32.45
CA PRO A 92 2.27 -9.15 32.35
C PRO A 92 1.92 -9.86 31.03
N LYS A 93 0.70 -9.70 30.55
CA LYS A 93 0.26 -10.26 29.26
C LYS A 93 1.01 -9.59 28.11
N ALA A 94 1.15 -8.27 28.15
CA ALA A 94 1.89 -7.53 27.13
C ALA A 94 3.35 -7.98 27.05
N TRP A 95 4.04 -8.20 28.19
CA TRP A 95 5.39 -8.73 28.20
C TRP A 95 5.49 -10.11 27.53
N ALA A 96 4.57 -11.03 27.82
CA ALA A 96 4.54 -12.33 27.17
C ALA A 96 4.34 -12.21 25.65
N VAL A 97 3.42 -11.34 25.22
CA VAL A 97 3.17 -11.09 23.79
C VAL A 97 4.36 -10.42 23.10
N PHE A 98 5.05 -9.48 23.78
CA PHE A 98 6.27 -8.88 23.21
C PHE A 98 7.38 -9.91 23.01
N ASN A 99 7.56 -10.86 23.93
CA ASN A 99 8.55 -11.93 23.73
C ASN A 99 8.25 -12.76 22.48
N LEU A 100 6.98 -13.14 22.27
CA LEU A 100 6.56 -13.84 21.05
C LEU A 100 6.68 -12.96 19.79
N ALA A 101 6.33 -11.68 19.91
CA ALA A 101 6.44 -10.74 18.79
C ALA A 101 7.90 -10.54 18.39
N LYS A 102 8.84 -10.44 19.34
CA LYS A 102 10.28 -10.40 19.04
C LYS A 102 10.72 -11.63 18.25
N GLU A 103 10.34 -12.83 18.67
CA GLU A 103 10.66 -14.04 17.90
C GLU A 103 10.12 -13.98 16.46
N VAL A 104 8.94 -13.40 16.24
CA VAL A 104 8.31 -13.30 14.91
C VAL A 104 8.98 -12.22 14.05
N TRP A 105 9.34 -11.06 14.60
CA TRP A 105 9.89 -9.95 13.83
C TRP A 105 11.42 -9.84 13.85
N GLU A 106 12.13 -10.46 14.83
CA GLU A 106 13.58 -10.42 14.91
C GLU A 106 14.27 -11.65 14.26
N THR A 107 13.58 -12.78 14.08
CA THR A 107 14.14 -13.96 13.41
C THR A 107 13.96 -13.87 11.89
N GLY A 108 14.96 -13.31 11.22
CA GLY A 108 15.06 -13.35 9.76
C GLY A 108 15.95 -12.22 9.23
N GLU A 109 17.11 -12.54 8.69
CA GLU A 109 17.72 -11.71 7.67
C GLU A 109 16.72 -11.64 6.51
N GLY A 110 16.01 -10.52 6.37
CA GLY A 110 15.15 -10.25 5.23
C GLY A 110 13.68 -9.91 5.49
N ASP A 111 13.21 -9.94 6.73
CA ASP A 111 11.83 -9.53 7.03
C ASP A 111 11.70 -8.00 7.15
N LEU A 112 11.68 -7.39 6.00
CA LEU A 112 11.30 -5.99 5.86
C LEU A 112 9.81 -5.81 6.17
N PRO A 113 9.39 -4.63 6.67
CA PRO A 113 7.98 -4.29 6.70
C PRO A 113 7.33 -4.61 5.34
N TYR A 114 6.10 -5.12 5.34
CA TYR A 114 5.36 -5.45 4.09
C TYR A 114 5.43 -4.30 3.06
N GLU A 115 5.41 -3.06 3.54
CA GLU A 115 5.56 -1.88 2.70
C GLU A 115 6.95 -1.80 2.03
N GLU A 116 8.02 -2.21 2.73
CA GLU A 116 9.36 -2.27 2.16
C GLU A 116 9.54 -3.49 1.25
N GLU A 117 8.91 -4.61 1.56
CA GLU A 117 8.92 -5.80 0.70
C GLU A 117 8.14 -5.53 -0.59
N ALA A 118 6.95 -4.93 -0.50
CA ALA A 118 6.16 -4.53 -1.66
C ALA A 118 6.90 -3.47 -2.50
N MET A 119 7.54 -2.50 -1.85
CA MET A 119 8.37 -1.51 -2.53
C MET A 119 9.57 -2.16 -3.24
N ARG A 120 10.24 -3.14 -2.61
CA ARG A 120 11.35 -3.87 -3.24
C ARG A 120 10.88 -4.79 -4.36
N ALA A 121 9.71 -5.41 -4.24
CA ALA A 121 9.12 -6.20 -5.31
C ALA A 121 8.85 -5.31 -6.53
N HIS A 122 8.21 -4.16 -6.31
CA HIS A 122 7.99 -3.17 -7.36
C HIS A 122 9.31 -2.66 -7.97
N ALA A 123 10.32 -2.37 -7.13
CA ALA A 123 11.64 -1.93 -7.59
C ALA A 123 12.35 -2.94 -8.51
N LYS A 124 12.09 -4.25 -8.34
CA LYS A 124 12.67 -5.29 -9.22
C LYS A 124 12.10 -5.28 -10.64
N GLU A 125 10.90 -4.75 -10.81
CA GLU A 125 10.23 -4.62 -12.11
C GLU A 125 10.67 -3.36 -12.87
N MET A 126 11.41 -2.47 -12.19
CA MET A 126 11.77 -1.15 -12.71
C MET A 126 13.20 -1.13 -13.26
N VAL A 127 13.37 -0.37 -14.34
CA VAL A 127 14.69 0.04 -14.86
C VAL A 127 15.22 1.26 -14.10
N PHE A 128 14.33 2.14 -13.65
CA PHE A 128 14.68 3.38 -12.97
C PHE A 128 14.55 3.22 -11.45
N PRO A 129 15.38 3.93 -10.64
CA PRO A 129 15.27 3.85 -9.19
C PRO A 129 13.95 4.44 -8.69
N ILE A 130 13.42 3.89 -7.60
CA ILE A 130 12.24 4.47 -6.91
C ILE A 130 12.56 5.89 -6.42
N GLY A 131 13.76 6.11 -5.92
CA GLY A 131 14.17 7.42 -5.39
C GLY A 131 13.96 7.59 -3.88
N ALA A 132 14.07 8.83 -3.43
CA ALA A 132 13.83 9.21 -2.05
C ALA A 132 12.34 9.53 -1.82
N PRO A 133 11.86 9.51 -0.55
CA PRO A 133 10.53 10.03 -0.21
C PRO A 133 10.33 11.44 -0.79
N ASN A 134 9.17 11.68 -1.35
CA ASN A 134 8.83 12.92 -2.06
C ASN A 134 8.36 14.01 -1.07
N ASP A 135 9.12 14.24 0.00
CA ASP A 135 8.73 15.12 1.11
C ASP A 135 8.52 16.57 0.68
N GLY A 136 9.29 17.04 -0.33
CA GLY A 136 9.19 18.40 -0.84
C GLY A 136 7.83 18.73 -1.49
N PHE A 137 7.14 17.72 -1.99
CA PHE A 137 5.84 17.85 -2.64
C PHE A 137 4.72 17.13 -1.89
N ALA A 138 4.99 16.55 -0.71
CA ALA A 138 4.04 15.72 0.03
C ALA A 138 2.67 16.39 0.25
N GLN A 139 2.63 17.71 0.40
CA GLN A 139 1.38 18.49 0.55
C GLN A 139 0.45 18.42 -0.66
N TYR A 140 0.96 18.03 -1.83
CA TYR A 140 0.20 17.91 -3.08
C TYR A 140 -0.15 16.46 -3.42
N PHE A 141 0.06 15.53 -2.48
CA PHE A 141 -0.20 14.10 -2.67
C PHE A 141 -1.08 13.55 -1.56
N SER A 142 -2.05 12.74 -1.92
CA SER A 142 -2.77 11.89 -0.97
C SER A 142 -2.11 10.51 -0.96
N GLY A 143 -1.44 10.13 0.15
CA GLY A 143 -0.64 8.92 0.26
C GLY A 143 0.85 9.17 0.08
N ARG A 144 1.66 8.10 0.12
CA ARG A 144 3.12 8.17 0.00
C ARG A 144 3.59 8.07 -1.46
N SER A 145 4.51 8.93 -1.83
CA SER A 145 5.18 8.89 -3.12
C SER A 145 6.69 9.07 -2.98
N PHE A 146 7.41 8.70 -4.03
CA PHE A 146 8.87 8.77 -4.10
C PHE A 146 9.27 9.46 -5.41
N LEU A 147 10.43 10.11 -5.39
CA LEU A 147 10.93 10.87 -6.52
C LEU A 147 12.40 10.54 -6.77
N ALA A 148 12.71 10.15 -8.00
CA ALA A 148 14.09 10.01 -8.47
C ALA A 148 14.33 10.95 -9.66
N PRO A 149 15.26 11.90 -9.58
CA PRO A 149 15.67 12.69 -10.73
C PRO A 149 16.44 11.79 -11.71
N ILE A 150 15.99 11.76 -12.95
CA ILE A 150 16.64 11.02 -14.05
C ILE A 150 17.43 11.98 -14.92
N SER A 151 16.87 13.16 -15.20
CA SER A 151 17.53 14.25 -15.92
C SER A 151 17.10 15.57 -15.32
N THR A 152 18.07 16.45 -15.07
CA THR A 152 17.83 17.81 -14.54
C THR A 152 18.42 18.89 -15.45
N SER A 153 18.94 18.50 -16.61
CA SER A 153 19.47 19.41 -17.64
C SER A 153 18.74 19.20 -18.96
N GLN A 154 18.60 20.23 -19.76
CA GLN A 154 17.85 20.29 -21.03
C GLN A 154 16.36 20.02 -20.82
N VAL A 155 15.99 18.79 -20.42
CA VAL A 155 14.61 18.37 -20.12
C VAL A 155 14.58 17.77 -18.74
N GLY A 156 13.69 18.26 -17.88
CA GLY A 156 13.40 17.68 -16.58
C GLY A 156 12.72 16.33 -16.76
N ILE A 157 13.32 15.25 -16.24
CA ILE A 157 12.75 13.90 -16.23
C ILE A 157 12.88 13.35 -14.84
N PHE A 158 11.74 12.97 -14.26
CA PHE A 158 11.68 12.41 -12.92
C PHE A 158 10.95 11.08 -12.97
N ASN A 159 11.47 10.06 -12.31
CA ASN A 159 10.68 8.87 -12.02
C ASN A 159 9.88 9.13 -10.74
N VAL A 160 8.56 9.18 -10.89
CA VAL A 160 7.63 9.36 -9.77
C VAL A 160 6.98 8.01 -9.48
N THR A 161 7.16 7.54 -8.25
CA THR A 161 6.60 6.26 -7.77
C THR A 161 5.55 6.53 -6.70
N PHE A 162 4.40 5.90 -6.85
CA PHE A 162 3.23 6.01 -5.99
C PHE A 162 2.95 4.68 -5.30
N GLU A 163 2.73 4.70 -3.99
CA GLU A 163 2.16 3.54 -3.30
C GLU A 163 0.71 3.29 -3.73
N PRO A 164 0.18 2.06 -3.54
CA PRO A 164 -1.23 1.78 -3.77
C PRO A 164 -2.14 2.80 -3.09
N GLY A 165 -3.08 3.37 -3.84
CA GLY A 165 -3.98 4.40 -3.34
C GLY A 165 -3.42 5.83 -3.36
N CYS A 166 -2.14 6.04 -3.63
CA CYS A 166 -1.54 7.36 -3.70
C CYS A 166 -1.84 8.05 -5.03
N ARG A 167 -2.19 9.34 -4.97
CA ARG A 167 -2.44 10.20 -6.12
C ARG A 167 -2.01 11.63 -5.83
N ASN A 168 -1.65 12.38 -6.87
CA ASN A 168 -1.41 13.81 -6.72
C ASN A 168 -2.72 14.61 -6.81
N ASN A 169 -2.65 15.87 -6.44
CA ASN A 169 -3.73 16.82 -6.59
C ASN A 169 -3.98 17.12 -8.08
N TRP A 170 -5.15 17.66 -8.38
CA TRP A 170 -5.39 18.35 -9.62
C TRP A 170 -4.33 19.42 -9.82
N HIS A 171 -3.77 19.54 -11.03
CA HIS A 171 -2.75 20.54 -11.35
C HIS A 171 -2.74 20.89 -12.84
N ILE A 172 -2.08 21.98 -13.15
CA ILE A 172 -1.93 22.51 -14.51
C ILE A 172 -0.47 22.84 -14.74
N HIS A 173 0.05 22.43 -15.90
CA HIS A 173 1.34 22.92 -16.43
C HIS A 173 1.07 24.08 -17.36
N HIS A 174 1.34 25.30 -16.92
CA HIS A 174 1.18 26.51 -17.71
C HIS A 174 2.37 26.74 -18.63
N ALA A 175 2.12 27.22 -19.84
CA ALA A 175 3.14 27.76 -20.73
C ALA A 175 2.51 28.67 -21.78
N LYS A 176 3.23 29.73 -22.17
CA LYS A 176 2.80 30.63 -23.25
C LYS A 176 2.88 29.98 -24.62
N SER A 177 3.87 29.10 -24.82
CA SER A 177 4.03 28.25 -26.01
C SER A 177 4.84 27.01 -25.66
N GLY A 178 4.59 25.88 -26.30
CA GLY A 178 5.13 24.58 -25.91
C GLY A 178 4.60 24.17 -24.54
N GLY A 179 5.44 23.58 -23.69
CA GLY A 179 5.09 23.21 -22.31
C GLY A 179 4.18 21.98 -22.22
N GLY A 180 3.65 21.77 -21.03
CA GLY A 180 2.88 20.57 -20.67
C GLY A 180 3.77 19.45 -20.13
N GLN A 181 3.22 18.25 -20.04
CA GLN A 181 3.90 17.10 -19.46
C GLN A 181 3.70 15.84 -20.32
N ILE A 182 4.70 14.98 -20.33
CA ILE A 182 4.55 13.62 -20.88
C ILE A 182 4.72 12.62 -19.74
N LEU A 183 3.80 11.68 -19.62
CA LEU A 183 3.88 10.57 -18.69
C LEU A 183 4.19 9.29 -19.45
N VAL A 184 5.19 8.55 -19.01
CA VAL A 184 5.50 7.21 -19.54
C VAL A 184 5.44 6.21 -18.39
N CYS A 185 4.47 5.31 -18.40
CA CYS A 185 4.39 4.27 -17.39
C CYS A 185 5.56 3.30 -17.53
N VAL A 186 6.30 3.06 -16.43
CA VAL A 186 7.49 2.20 -16.41
C VAL A 186 7.32 0.96 -15.53
N ALA A 187 6.38 0.97 -14.57
CA ALA A 187 6.07 -0.21 -13.76
C ALA A 187 4.70 -0.07 -13.08
N GLY A 188 4.07 -1.21 -12.79
CA GLY A 188 2.81 -1.28 -12.06
C GLY A 188 1.61 -0.73 -12.84
N ARG A 189 0.56 -0.29 -12.12
CA ARG A 189 -0.70 0.15 -12.69
C ARG A 189 -1.15 1.46 -12.05
N GLY A 190 -1.54 2.42 -12.86
CA GLY A 190 -2.02 3.71 -12.41
C GLY A 190 -3.08 4.32 -13.30
N TYR A 191 -3.45 5.54 -13.00
CA TYR A 191 -4.47 6.29 -13.71
C TYR A 191 -4.01 7.72 -13.99
N TYR A 192 -4.54 8.25 -15.07
CA TYR A 192 -4.47 9.65 -15.45
C TYR A 192 -5.87 10.13 -15.80
N GLN A 193 -6.22 11.35 -15.42
CA GLN A 193 -7.52 11.93 -15.74
C GLN A 193 -7.40 13.41 -16.06
N VAL A 194 -8.06 13.83 -17.13
CA VAL A 194 -8.34 15.22 -17.45
C VAL A 194 -9.67 15.63 -16.83
N GLU A 195 -9.76 16.86 -16.33
CA GLU A 195 -11.01 17.39 -15.78
C GLU A 195 -12.18 17.22 -16.76
N GLY A 196 -13.29 16.71 -16.25
CA GLY A 196 -14.50 16.45 -17.04
C GLY A 196 -14.45 15.24 -17.96
N LYS A 197 -13.39 14.43 -17.92
CA LYS A 197 -13.27 13.16 -18.67
C LYS A 197 -13.18 11.97 -17.74
N GLU A 198 -13.37 10.78 -18.27
CA GLU A 198 -13.14 9.53 -17.53
C GLU A 198 -11.63 9.32 -17.30
N ALA A 199 -11.29 8.66 -16.20
CA ALA A 199 -9.92 8.28 -15.90
C ALA A 199 -9.45 7.19 -16.88
N VAL A 200 -8.22 7.31 -17.32
CA VAL A 200 -7.55 6.37 -18.24
C VAL A 200 -6.54 5.55 -17.46
N GLU A 201 -6.68 4.22 -17.51
CA GLU A 201 -5.70 3.30 -16.92
C GLU A 201 -4.38 3.37 -17.69
N MET A 202 -3.27 3.29 -16.95
CA MET A 202 -1.91 3.28 -17.48
C MET A 202 -1.17 2.02 -17.03
N LYS A 203 -0.53 1.37 -17.99
CA LYS A 203 0.32 0.17 -17.80
C LYS A 203 1.70 0.40 -18.39
N PRO A 204 2.72 -0.41 -18.03
CA PRO A 204 4.06 -0.29 -18.56
C PRO A 204 4.09 -0.22 -20.09
N GLY A 205 4.72 0.83 -20.61
CA GLY A 205 4.78 1.15 -22.04
C GLY A 205 3.77 2.20 -22.52
N ASP A 206 2.74 2.50 -21.73
CA ASP A 206 1.78 3.57 -22.08
C ASP A 206 2.45 4.94 -21.98
N CYS A 207 2.13 5.80 -22.94
CA CYS A 207 2.63 7.17 -23.01
C CYS A 207 1.45 8.14 -23.16
N ILE A 208 1.33 9.07 -22.24
CA ILE A 208 0.31 10.13 -22.24
C ILE A 208 0.98 11.47 -22.52
N ASN A 209 0.49 12.18 -23.54
CA ASN A 209 0.89 13.55 -23.81
C ASN A 209 -0.17 14.51 -23.25
N ILE A 210 0.26 15.36 -22.34
CA ILE A 210 -0.58 16.35 -21.66
C ILE A 210 -0.15 17.75 -22.16
N PRO A 211 -0.95 18.41 -23.01
CA PRO A 211 -0.64 19.78 -23.41
C PRO A 211 -0.60 20.75 -22.24
N ALA A 212 0.08 21.87 -22.40
CA ALA A 212 -0.03 22.97 -21.45
C ALA A 212 -1.50 23.40 -21.27
N GLU A 213 -1.82 24.01 -20.14
CA GLU A 213 -3.15 24.52 -19.76
C GLU A 213 -4.22 23.42 -19.55
N VAL A 214 -3.85 22.14 -19.52
CA VAL A 214 -4.79 21.04 -19.25
C VAL A 214 -4.78 20.70 -17.75
N LYS A 215 -5.93 20.87 -17.08
CA LYS A 215 -6.11 20.45 -15.70
C LYS A 215 -6.25 18.93 -15.64
N HIS A 216 -5.38 18.28 -14.86
CA HIS A 216 -5.30 16.82 -14.76
C HIS A 216 -4.75 16.38 -13.42
N TRP A 217 -4.86 15.10 -13.15
CA TRP A 217 -4.16 14.40 -12.08
C TRP A 217 -3.71 13.02 -12.55
N HIS A 218 -2.78 12.40 -11.81
CA HIS A 218 -2.35 11.01 -12.00
C HIS A 218 -1.97 10.38 -10.66
N GLY A 219 -1.97 9.05 -10.61
CA GLY A 219 -1.67 8.29 -9.40
C GLY A 219 -1.76 6.79 -9.58
N ALA A 220 -1.43 6.06 -8.53
CA ALA A 220 -1.49 4.60 -8.50
C ALA A 220 -2.94 4.09 -8.57
N ALA A 221 -3.11 2.81 -8.92
CA ALA A 221 -4.36 2.10 -8.67
C ALA A 221 -4.59 1.92 -7.15
N PRO A 222 -5.82 1.64 -6.71
CA PRO A 222 -6.12 1.47 -5.29
C PRO A 222 -5.33 0.34 -4.61
N ASP A 223 -4.92 -0.67 -5.37
CA ASP A 223 -4.36 -1.94 -4.90
C ASP A 223 -2.96 -2.26 -5.45
N GLU A 224 -2.39 -1.41 -6.29
CA GLU A 224 -1.13 -1.68 -6.97
C GLU A 224 -0.21 -0.46 -6.98
N TRP A 225 1.11 -0.70 -6.89
CA TRP A 225 2.13 0.32 -7.07
C TRP A 225 2.12 0.83 -8.51
N PHE A 226 2.55 2.07 -8.68
CA PHE A 226 2.63 2.72 -9.98
C PHE A 226 3.88 3.58 -10.08
N SER A 227 4.62 3.45 -11.18
CA SER A 227 5.75 4.33 -11.49
C SER A 227 5.67 4.81 -12.91
N HIS A 228 5.90 6.09 -13.09
CA HIS A 228 5.99 6.69 -14.42
C HIS A 228 7.13 7.71 -14.49
N LEU A 229 7.67 7.91 -15.67
CA LEU A 229 8.48 9.09 -15.96
C LEU A 229 7.54 10.29 -16.14
N ALA A 230 7.78 11.33 -15.34
CA ALA A 230 7.23 12.65 -15.55
C ALA A 230 8.27 13.45 -16.34
N ILE A 231 7.95 13.80 -17.55
CA ILE A 231 8.83 14.54 -18.47
C ILE A 231 8.25 15.94 -18.64
N GLU A 232 8.97 16.94 -18.18
CA GLU A 232 8.56 18.33 -18.34
C GLU A 232 8.89 18.82 -19.75
N VAL A 233 7.85 19.07 -20.54
CA VAL A 233 8.03 19.57 -21.90
C VAL A 233 8.51 21.02 -21.84
N PRO A 234 9.63 21.36 -22.49
CA PRO A 234 10.11 22.74 -22.51
C PRO A 234 9.07 23.70 -23.09
N GLY A 235 8.87 24.81 -22.43
CA GLY A 235 7.91 25.84 -22.83
C GLY A 235 8.34 27.24 -22.42
N GLU A 236 7.78 28.24 -23.07
CA GLU A 236 8.01 29.65 -22.75
C GLU A 236 7.21 30.05 -21.51
N ASN A 237 7.89 30.60 -20.47
CA ASN A 237 7.30 30.99 -19.20
C ASN A 237 6.53 29.85 -18.51
N SER A 238 7.11 28.64 -18.52
CA SER A 238 6.51 27.47 -17.89
C SER A 238 6.42 27.62 -16.35
N SER A 239 5.28 27.20 -15.79
CA SER A 239 5.04 27.10 -14.35
C SER A 239 4.03 26.02 -14.03
N ASN A 240 4.05 25.49 -12.80
CA ASN A 240 3.11 24.49 -12.33
C ASN A 240 2.16 25.13 -11.32
N GLU A 241 0.88 24.90 -11.48
CA GLU A 241 -0.17 25.29 -10.53
C GLU A 241 -0.78 24.04 -9.89
N TRP A 242 -0.67 23.95 -8.56
CA TRP A 242 -1.29 22.89 -7.78
C TRP A 242 -2.65 23.37 -7.26
N LEU A 243 -3.66 22.54 -7.45
CA LEU A 243 -5.05 22.82 -7.15
C LEU A 243 -5.57 21.89 -6.03
N GLU A 244 -6.87 21.67 -5.99
CA GLU A 244 -7.54 20.85 -4.98
C GLU A 244 -7.14 19.36 -5.06
N PRO A 245 -7.21 18.65 -3.93
CA PRO A 245 -7.05 17.20 -3.93
C PRO A 245 -8.13 16.48 -4.75
N VAL A 246 -7.78 15.36 -5.37
CA VAL A 246 -8.75 14.43 -5.96
C VAL A 246 -9.57 13.82 -4.84
N SER A 247 -10.89 13.96 -4.89
CA SER A 247 -11.78 13.46 -3.84
C SER A 247 -11.75 11.94 -3.75
N ASP A 248 -11.93 11.40 -2.54
CA ASP A 248 -12.05 9.96 -2.35
C ASP A 248 -13.25 9.36 -3.09
N GLU A 249 -14.32 10.13 -3.26
CA GLU A 249 -15.48 9.70 -4.04
C GLU A 249 -15.14 9.49 -5.52
N GLU A 250 -14.37 10.40 -6.10
CA GLU A 250 -13.93 10.29 -7.49
C GLU A 250 -12.92 9.16 -7.65
N TYR A 251 -11.96 9.07 -6.76
CA TYR A 251 -10.93 8.03 -6.80
C TYR A 251 -11.48 6.61 -6.60
N ARG A 252 -12.53 6.42 -5.78
CA ARG A 252 -13.20 5.10 -5.58
C ARG A 252 -13.95 4.60 -6.81
N LYS A 253 -14.16 5.42 -7.84
CA LYS A 253 -14.76 4.98 -9.11
C LYS A 253 -13.77 4.20 -9.98
N LEU A 254 -12.48 4.26 -9.66
CA LEU A 254 -11.43 3.49 -10.34
C LEU A 254 -11.58 1.99 -10.03
N LYS A 255 -11.19 1.16 -10.98
CA LYS A 255 -11.32 -0.31 -10.91
C LYS A 255 -10.00 -0.99 -10.62
#